data_e4457163f098eccd2f4d685de90f39bf
#
_entry.id   e4457163f098eccd2f4d685de90f39bf
#
_cell.length_a   1.000
_cell.length_b   1.000
_cell.length_c   1.000
_cell.angle_alpha   90.00
_cell.angle_beta   90.00
_cell.angle_gamma   90.00
#
_symmetry.space_group_name_H-M   'P 1'
#
loop_
_entity.id
_entity.type
_entity.pdbx_description
1 polymer ?
#
loop_
_entity_poly.entity_id
_entity_poly.type
_entity_poly.pdbx_seq_one_letter_code
_entity_poly.pdbx_strand_id
1 'polypeptide(L)'
;MFKHLISVLGANLAEAEAMATVARAKGVRTMIGLQANGDPVLLRLRELLTEGYVGEVLSCTMAMFLPGLLQRGRDRAWMADRTMGAHTLSIATGHAIDVLCCCVAEFKEVAALSTTQVPVWETAEPGKTVDVTAPDNVLVSGVLTNGAVASVHVATVPWHGTGWRLEVYGREGTLVATSEQMVQYAHIRLQGGQGEDRALQALPVPDRLTWVSAEVPQGPPLNVAQMYHCLGKAIREGREAQPDFDLAVKRHRLLDAIQCSSDRGTRVPVS
;
A
#
# COMPACT_ATOMS: atom_id res chain seq x y z
N MET A 1 -17.07 19.36 -3.51
CA MET A 1 -15.61 19.35 -3.35
C MET A 1 -15.25 18.07 -2.61
N PHE A 2 -14.95 16.99 -3.37
CA PHE A 2 -14.56 15.71 -2.78
C PHE A 2 -13.14 15.86 -2.27
N LYS A 3 -12.94 15.86 -0.96
CA LYS A 3 -11.63 15.63 -0.38
C LYS A 3 -11.29 14.18 -0.67
N HIS A 4 -10.23 13.92 -1.43
CA HIS A 4 -9.67 12.60 -1.57
C HIS A 4 -9.38 12.06 -0.16
N LEU A 5 -10.13 11.05 0.25
CA LEU A 5 -9.79 10.25 1.42
C LEU A 5 -8.58 9.40 1.00
N ILE A 6 -7.42 9.82 1.45
CA ILE A 6 -6.14 9.16 1.29
C ILE A 6 -6.23 7.80 2.03
N SER A 7 -5.41 6.86 1.68
CA SER A 7 -5.28 5.44 2.04
C SER A 7 -5.68 5.00 3.46
N VAL A 8 -5.84 5.90 4.39
CA VAL A 8 -6.23 5.64 5.78
C VAL A 8 -7.61 6.18 6.07
N LEU A 9 -8.43 5.37 6.74
CA LEU A 9 -9.75 5.74 7.20
C LEU A 9 -9.62 6.33 8.63
N GLY A 10 -9.58 7.66 8.76
CA GLY A 10 -9.25 8.31 10.02
C GLY A 10 -7.75 8.34 10.34
N ALA A 11 -7.37 8.85 11.50
CA ALA A 11 -5.98 8.97 11.93
C ALA A 11 -5.42 7.71 12.61
N ASN A 12 -6.28 6.81 13.07
CA ASN A 12 -5.95 5.60 13.82
C ASN A 12 -7.03 4.52 13.72
N LEU A 13 -6.75 3.34 14.29
CA LEU A 13 -7.66 2.20 14.27
C LEU A 13 -9.03 2.51 14.91
N ALA A 14 -9.04 3.21 16.05
CA ALA A 14 -10.29 3.50 16.75
C ALA A 14 -11.24 4.40 15.92
N GLU A 15 -10.70 5.40 15.24
CA GLU A 15 -11.46 6.24 14.32
C GLU A 15 -11.97 5.45 13.11
N ALA A 16 -11.11 4.60 12.54
CA ALA A 16 -11.49 3.75 11.42
C ALA A 16 -12.65 2.80 11.79
N GLU A 17 -12.61 2.16 12.96
CA GLU A 17 -13.67 1.29 13.47
C GLU A 17 -14.96 2.05 13.74
N ALA A 18 -14.87 3.24 14.31
CA ALA A 18 -16.02 4.11 14.54
C ALA A 18 -16.70 4.50 13.21
N MET A 19 -15.92 4.93 12.21
CA MET A 19 -16.43 5.31 10.89
C MET A 19 -17.08 4.13 10.17
N ALA A 20 -16.44 2.94 10.18
CA ALA A 20 -16.99 1.73 9.58
C ALA A 20 -18.29 1.30 10.29
N THR A 21 -18.35 1.41 11.62
CA THR A 21 -19.55 1.09 12.41
C THR A 21 -20.72 2.00 12.05
N VAL A 22 -20.49 3.31 11.95
CA VAL A 22 -21.53 4.26 11.53
C VAL A 22 -22.00 3.98 10.11
N ALA A 23 -21.08 3.69 9.19
CA ALA A 23 -21.41 3.37 7.80
C ALA A 23 -22.30 2.12 7.71
N ARG A 24 -21.96 1.05 8.42
CA ARG A 24 -22.79 -0.16 8.51
C ARG A 24 -24.17 0.11 9.11
N ALA A 25 -24.22 0.84 10.23
CA ALA A 25 -25.49 1.17 10.90
C ALA A 25 -26.44 2.02 10.02
N LYS A 26 -25.87 2.81 9.10
CA LYS A 26 -26.64 3.62 8.15
C LYS A 26 -26.91 2.91 6.80
N GLY A 27 -26.38 1.71 6.58
CA GLY A 27 -26.56 0.98 5.34
C GLY A 27 -26.01 1.72 4.11
N VAL A 28 -24.94 2.53 4.28
CA VAL A 28 -24.33 3.29 3.18
C VAL A 28 -23.17 2.51 2.58
N ARG A 29 -23.08 2.51 1.23
CA ARG A 29 -21.92 1.95 0.54
C ARG A 29 -20.70 2.84 0.76
N THR A 30 -19.57 2.20 0.96
CA THR A 30 -18.30 2.88 1.22
C THR A 30 -17.25 2.47 0.22
N MET A 31 -16.28 3.35 -0.02
CA MET A 31 -15.05 3.06 -0.76
C MET A 31 -13.91 3.87 -0.17
N ILE A 32 -12.76 3.21 0.04
CA ILE A 32 -11.53 3.86 0.49
C ILE A 32 -10.57 4.08 -0.67
N GLY A 33 -9.75 5.13 -0.59
CA GLY A 33 -8.82 5.55 -1.65
C GLY A 33 -7.56 4.69 -1.79
N LEU A 34 -7.68 3.36 -1.76
CA LEU A 34 -6.60 2.42 -2.07
C LEU A 34 -6.54 2.18 -3.58
N GLN A 35 -6.27 3.25 -4.35
CA GLN A 35 -6.44 3.28 -5.81
C GLN A 35 -5.49 2.35 -6.58
N ALA A 36 -4.40 1.87 -5.98
CA ALA A 36 -3.56 0.83 -6.57
C ALA A 36 -4.33 -0.46 -6.87
N ASN A 37 -5.42 -0.73 -6.15
CA ASN A 37 -6.31 -1.87 -6.44
C ASN A 37 -7.00 -1.79 -7.81
N GLY A 38 -7.05 -0.61 -8.41
CA GLY A 38 -7.56 -0.40 -9.76
C GLY A 38 -6.49 -0.46 -10.86
N ASP A 39 -5.21 -0.55 -10.51
CA ASP A 39 -4.12 -0.57 -11.50
C ASP A 39 -4.15 -1.84 -12.35
N PRO A 40 -4.20 -1.73 -13.70
CA PRO A 40 -4.29 -2.89 -14.59
C PRO A 40 -3.12 -3.88 -14.42
N VAL A 41 -1.92 -3.39 -14.09
CA VAL A 41 -0.74 -4.25 -13.88
C VAL A 41 -0.87 -5.05 -12.59
N LEU A 42 -1.37 -4.43 -11.51
CA LEU A 42 -1.61 -5.12 -10.24
C LEU A 42 -2.81 -6.09 -10.34
N LEU A 43 -3.81 -5.76 -11.14
CA LEU A 43 -4.88 -6.71 -11.48
C LEU A 43 -4.29 -7.94 -12.20
N ARG A 44 -3.38 -7.73 -13.17
CA ARG A 44 -2.72 -8.85 -13.87
C ARG A 44 -1.81 -9.66 -12.94
N LEU A 45 -1.05 -9.01 -12.06
CA LEU A 45 -0.24 -9.69 -11.04
C LEU A 45 -1.11 -10.63 -10.19
N ARG A 46 -2.25 -10.13 -9.72
CA ARG A 46 -3.20 -10.92 -8.92
C ARG A 46 -3.81 -12.08 -9.69
N GLU A 47 -4.17 -11.87 -10.97
CA GLU A 47 -4.63 -12.96 -11.84
C GLU A 47 -3.55 -14.05 -11.97
N LEU A 48 -2.32 -13.68 -12.31
CA LEU A 48 -1.22 -14.63 -12.46
C LEU A 48 -0.97 -15.46 -11.20
N LEU A 49 -1.01 -14.82 -10.02
CA LEU A 49 -0.88 -15.52 -8.75
C LEU A 49 -2.06 -16.48 -8.50
N THR A 50 -3.29 -16.06 -8.84
CA THR A 50 -4.49 -16.89 -8.72
C THR A 50 -4.50 -18.05 -9.73
N GLU A 51 -3.97 -17.82 -10.93
CA GLU A 51 -3.80 -18.81 -11.99
C GLU A 51 -2.69 -19.83 -11.69
N GLY A 52 -1.90 -19.60 -10.61
CA GLY A 52 -0.82 -20.49 -10.20
C GLY A 52 0.49 -20.29 -10.96
N TYR A 53 0.71 -19.12 -11.57
CA TYR A 53 1.94 -18.83 -12.34
C TYR A 53 3.24 -19.13 -11.58
N VAL A 54 3.27 -18.86 -10.27
CA VAL A 54 4.43 -19.16 -9.43
C VAL A 54 4.31 -20.48 -8.66
N GLY A 55 3.19 -21.18 -8.79
CA GLY A 55 2.86 -22.33 -7.93
C GLY A 55 2.62 -21.89 -6.48
N GLU A 56 2.99 -22.74 -5.52
CA GLU A 56 2.95 -22.40 -4.09
C GLU A 56 3.89 -21.24 -3.79
N VAL A 57 3.36 -20.12 -3.27
CA VAL A 57 4.18 -18.98 -2.86
C VAL A 57 4.98 -19.35 -1.61
N LEU A 58 6.30 -19.18 -1.68
CA LEU A 58 7.23 -19.51 -0.60
C LEU A 58 7.70 -18.26 0.15
N SER A 59 7.99 -17.19 -0.60
CA SER A 59 8.52 -15.95 -0.04
C SER A 59 8.11 -14.75 -0.88
N CYS A 60 7.99 -13.58 -0.26
CA CYS A 60 7.91 -12.33 -0.97
C CYS A 60 8.72 -11.22 -0.28
N THR A 61 9.23 -10.29 -1.07
CA THR A 61 9.89 -9.08 -0.57
C THR A 61 9.24 -7.85 -1.16
N MET A 62 9.09 -6.81 -0.37
CA MET A 62 8.60 -5.52 -0.83
C MET A 62 9.46 -4.39 -0.29
N ALA A 63 9.86 -3.48 -1.16
CA ALA A 63 10.58 -2.27 -0.76
C ALA A 63 9.95 -1.04 -1.40
N MET A 64 9.93 0.08 -0.66
CA MET A 64 9.56 1.37 -1.20
C MET A 64 10.36 2.48 -0.54
N PHE A 65 11.22 3.14 -1.32
CA PHE A 65 12.05 4.23 -0.87
C PHE A 65 11.67 5.51 -1.62
N LEU A 66 11.16 6.49 -0.89
CA LEU A 66 10.63 7.74 -1.43
C LEU A 66 11.50 8.93 -1.03
N PRO A 67 11.81 9.87 -1.93
CA PRO A 67 12.62 11.04 -1.59
C PRO A 67 11.83 12.10 -0.81
N GLY A 68 12.55 13.08 -0.26
CA GLY A 68 11.97 14.32 0.27
C GLY A 68 11.80 14.35 1.78
N LEU A 69 12.66 13.66 2.53
CA LEU A 69 12.56 13.61 3.99
C LEU A 69 12.99 14.91 4.70
N LEU A 70 14.03 15.58 4.21
CA LEU A 70 14.66 16.70 4.94
C LEU A 70 13.86 18.00 4.90
N GLN A 71 13.07 18.22 3.85
CA GLN A 71 12.32 19.47 3.67
C GLN A 71 10.83 19.21 3.53
N ARG A 72 10.04 19.93 4.30
CA ARG A 72 8.58 19.93 4.21
C ARG A 72 8.06 21.32 3.95
N GLY A 73 7.15 21.44 3.01
CA GLY A 73 6.43 22.70 2.79
C GLY A 73 5.69 23.11 4.07
N ARG A 74 5.49 24.41 4.26
CA ARG A 74 4.83 24.99 5.44
C ARG A 74 3.46 24.34 5.72
N ASP A 75 2.74 24.04 4.67
CA ASP A 75 1.43 23.38 4.68
C ASP A 75 1.47 21.91 5.12
N ARG A 76 2.65 21.29 5.21
CA ARG A 76 2.87 19.90 5.58
C ARG A 76 3.63 19.70 6.90
N ALA A 77 4.01 20.76 7.60
CA ALA A 77 4.71 20.67 8.88
C ALA A 77 3.92 19.87 9.93
N TRP A 78 2.60 19.89 9.88
CA TRP A 78 1.72 19.09 10.75
C TRP A 78 1.93 17.57 10.61
N MET A 79 2.48 17.09 9.49
CA MET A 79 2.82 15.67 9.30
C MET A 79 4.04 15.22 10.12
N ALA A 80 4.73 16.13 10.78
CA ALA A 80 5.84 15.81 11.70
C ALA A 80 5.33 15.13 12.97
N ASP A 81 4.09 15.37 13.36
CA ASP A 81 3.46 14.80 14.52
C ASP A 81 2.83 13.43 14.19
N ARG A 82 3.33 12.36 14.84
CA ARG A 82 2.81 10.99 14.66
C ARG A 82 1.32 10.86 15.00
N THR A 83 0.81 11.69 15.91
CA THR A 83 -0.59 11.61 16.34
C THR A 83 -1.58 12.08 15.27
N MET A 84 -1.10 12.83 14.28
CA MET A 84 -1.91 13.27 13.15
C MET A 84 -2.21 12.17 12.12
N GLY A 85 -1.63 10.98 12.27
CA GLY A 85 -1.93 9.82 11.45
C GLY A 85 -1.52 9.92 9.98
N ALA A 86 -0.69 10.89 9.59
CA ALA A 86 -0.31 11.12 8.20
C ALA A 86 1.22 11.07 8.00
N HIS A 87 1.78 9.88 8.08
CA HIS A 87 3.23 9.65 8.04
C HIS A 87 3.60 8.39 7.23
N THR A 88 4.89 8.04 7.17
CA THR A 88 5.39 6.91 6.37
C THR A 88 4.70 5.59 6.73
N LEU A 89 4.47 5.30 8.02
CA LEU A 89 3.78 4.07 8.43
C LEU A 89 2.33 4.05 7.93
N SER A 90 1.56 5.11 8.17
CA SER A 90 0.12 5.11 7.86
C SER A 90 -0.16 5.24 6.36
N ILE A 91 0.52 6.17 5.67
CA ILE A 91 0.24 6.47 4.25
C ILE A 91 1.09 5.60 3.33
N ALA A 92 2.41 5.78 3.35
CA ALA A 92 3.28 5.11 2.39
C ALA A 92 3.28 3.59 2.59
N THR A 93 3.47 3.12 3.84
CA THR A 93 3.39 1.69 4.15
C THR A 93 1.97 1.16 3.96
N GLY A 94 0.94 1.94 4.34
CA GLY A 94 -0.45 1.55 4.16
C GLY A 94 -0.79 1.22 2.70
N HIS A 95 -0.42 2.07 1.74
CA HIS A 95 -0.61 1.80 0.31
C HIS A 95 0.22 0.61 -0.18
N ALA A 96 1.49 0.55 0.20
CA ALA A 96 2.38 -0.48 -0.30
C ALA A 96 2.02 -1.87 0.25
N ILE A 97 1.75 -1.98 1.57
CA ILE A 97 1.41 -3.25 2.21
C ILE A 97 0.02 -3.75 1.80
N ASP A 98 -0.91 -2.84 1.46
CA ASP A 98 -2.22 -3.21 0.92
C ASP A 98 -2.06 -3.98 -0.39
N VAL A 99 -1.17 -3.55 -1.29
CA VAL A 99 -0.89 -4.28 -2.54
C VAL A 99 -0.35 -5.68 -2.26
N LEU A 100 0.59 -5.83 -1.32
CA LEU A 100 1.08 -7.15 -0.94
C LEU A 100 -0.07 -8.03 -0.42
N CYS A 101 -0.87 -7.50 0.51
CA CYS A 101 -1.99 -8.25 1.08
C CYS A 101 -3.05 -8.63 0.04
N CYS A 102 -3.40 -7.72 -0.86
CA CYS A 102 -4.42 -7.95 -1.89
C CYS A 102 -3.95 -8.88 -3.01
N CYS A 103 -2.65 -8.89 -3.33
CA CYS A 103 -2.11 -9.72 -4.41
C CYS A 103 -1.65 -11.09 -3.91
N VAL A 104 -0.97 -11.16 -2.76
CA VAL A 104 -0.31 -12.38 -2.28
C VAL A 104 -1.11 -13.05 -1.18
N ALA A 105 -1.15 -12.47 0.02
CA ALA A 105 -1.96 -12.92 1.16
C ALA A 105 -1.83 -11.92 2.33
N GLU A 106 -2.75 -12.01 3.29
CA GLU A 106 -2.73 -11.23 4.51
C GLU A 106 -1.63 -11.70 5.47
N PHE A 107 -1.15 -10.82 6.33
CA PHE A 107 -0.24 -11.19 7.41
C PHE A 107 -0.99 -11.93 8.52
N LYS A 108 -0.40 -13.05 8.98
CA LYS A 108 -0.84 -13.77 10.17
C LYS A 108 -0.19 -13.21 11.44
N GLU A 109 1.08 -12.83 11.32
CA GLU A 109 1.89 -12.25 12.40
C GLU A 109 3.02 -11.40 11.82
N VAL A 110 3.48 -10.41 12.59
CA VAL A 110 4.54 -9.49 12.20
C VAL A 110 5.56 -9.29 13.31
N ALA A 111 6.83 -9.11 12.92
CA ALA A 111 7.89 -8.50 13.72
C ALA A 111 8.34 -7.23 12.99
N ALA A 112 8.42 -6.10 13.68
CA ALA A 112 8.61 -4.82 13.01
C ALA A 112 9.52 -3.86 13.78
N LEU A 113 10.08 -2.91 13.02
CA LEU A 113 10.80 -1.73 13.52
C LEU A 113 10.24 -0.50 12.79
N SER A 114 9.66 0.43 13.53
CA SER A 114 9.17 1.73 13.05
C SER A 114 9.93 2.83 13.76
N THR A 115 10.72 3.62 13.03
CA THR A 115 11.63 4.59 13.62
C THR A 115 11.60 5.93 12.91
N THR A 116 12.02 6.99 13.64
CA THR A 116 12.28 8.33 13.11
C THR A 116 13.79 8.53 13.04
N GLN A 117 14.38 8.48 11.84
CA GLN A 117 15.83 8.66 11.64
C GLN A 117 16.21 10.12 11.49
N VAL A 118 15.27 10.96 11.03
CA VAL A 118 15.46 12.40 10.91
C VAL A 118 14.52 13.12 11.90
N PRO A 119 15.01 13.41 13.12
CA PRO A 119 14.16 13.95 14.19
C PRO A 119 13.83 15.43 14.04
N VAL A 120 14.37 16.11 13.03
CA VAL A 120 14.12 17.54 12.77
C VAL A 120 13.96 17.77 11.27
N TRP A 121 12.88 18.44 10.86
CA TRP A 121 12.71 18.90 9.48
C TRP A 121 12.93 20.41 9.36
N GLU A 122 13.55 20.83 8.27
CA GLU A 122 13.51 22.21 7.84
C GLU A 122 12.13 22.54 7.24
N THR A 123 11.55 23.68 7.58
CA THR A 123 10.32 24.16 7.00
C THR A 123 10.62 25.03 5.78
N ALA A 124 9.60 25.36 4.98
CA ALA A 124 9.74 26.30 3.87
C ALA A 124 10.11 27.73 4.31
N GLU A 125 10.02 28.04 5.60
CA GLU A 125 10.47 29.31 6.16
C GLU A 125 11.97 29.21 6.52
N PRO A 126 12.85 30.05 5.93
CA PRO A 126 14.28 30.00 6.20
C PRO A 126 14.62 30.04 7.68
N GLY A 127 15.45 29.10 8.14
CA GLY A 127 15.91 29.00 9.53
C GLY A 127 14.88 28.48 10.53
N LYS A 128 13.69 28.06 10.08
CA LYS A 128 12.70 27.41 10.94
C LYS A 128 12.72 25.89 10.78
N THR A 129 12.73 25.22 11.91
CA THR A 129 12.68 23.77 12.02
C THR A 129 11.44 23.31 12.77
N VAL A 130 11.10 22.03 12.65
CA VAL A 130 10.05 21.35 13.41
C VAL A 130 10.59 20.01 13.92
N ASP A 131 10.31 19.69 15.17
CA ASP A 131 10.61 18.39 15.76
C ASP A 131 9.69 17.34 15.16
N VAL A 132 10.27 16.18 14.83
CA VAL A 132 9.59 15.08 14.15
C VAL A 132 9.45 13.87 15.07
N THR A 133 8.22 13.46 15.31
CA THR A 133 7.88 12.20 16.00
C THR A 133 7.33 11.14 15.04
N ALA A 134 6.93 11.56 13.85
CA ALA A 134 6.40 10.67 12.81
C ALA A 134 7.49 9.74 12.26
N PRO A 135 7.24 8.42 12.13
CA PRO A 135 8.24 7.50 11.60
C PRO A 135 8.51 7.77 10.12
N ASP A 136 9.78 7.65 9.75
CA ASP A 136 10.27 7.77 8.38
C ASP A 136 10.82 6.46 7.81
N ASN A 137 11.04 5.45 8.67
CA ASN A 137 11.48 4.10 8.32
C ASN A 137 10.60 3.05 8.98
N VAL A 138 10.13 2.08 8.18
CA VAL A 138 9.28 0.97 8.62
C VAL A 138 9.79 -0.34 8.01
N LEU A 139 10.30 -1.23 8.84
CA LEU A 139 10.70 -2.58 8.48
C LEU A 139 9.72 -3.57 9.10
N VAL A 140 9.27 -4.53 8.30
CA VAL A 140 8.36 -5.59 8.74
C VAL A 140 8.85 -6.93 8.20
N SER A 141 8.88 -7.93 9.03
CA SER A 141 8.98 -9.32 8.63
C SER A 141 7.80 -10.10 9.20
N GLY A 142 7.30 -11.11 8.48
CA GLY A 142 6.15 -11.84 8.97
C GLY A 142 5.86 -13.12 8.21
N VAL A 143 4.84 -13.83 8.69
CA VAL A 143 4.28 -15.01 8.03
C VAL A 143 2.90 -14.62 7.50
N LEU A 144 2.66 -14.96 6.25
CA LEU A 144 1.37 -14.75 5.60
C LEU A 144 0.39 -15.88 5.90
N THR A 145 -0.89 -15.64 5.68
CA THR A 145 -1.96 -16.63 5.93
C THR A 145 -1.86 -17.87 5.04
N ASN A 146 -1.18 -17.78 3.90
CA ASN A 146 -0.88 -18.91 3.02
C ASN A 146 0.41 -19.67 3.41
N GLY A 147 1.09 -19.28 4.51
CA GLY A 147 2.32 -19.90 5.00
C GLY A 147 3.61 -19.28 4.45
N ALA A 148 3.56 -18.46 3.43
CA ALA A 148 4.73 -17.79 2.88
C ALA A 148 5.35 -16.81 3.89
N VAL A 149 6.66 -16.58 3.79
CA VAL A 149 7.34 -15.53 4.55
C VAL A 149 7.41 -14.23 3.76
N ALA A 150 7.29 -13.10 4.46
CA ALA A 150 7.34 -11.78 3.84
C ALA A 150 8.31 -10.85 4.55
N SER A 151 9.02 -10.01 3.77
CA SER A 151 9.76 -8.87 4.28
C SER A 151 9.33 -7.59 3.56
N VAL A 152 9.20 -6.52 4.33
CA VAL A 152 8.76 -5.20 3.84
C VAL A 152 9.68 -4.14 4.40
N HIS A 153 10.17 -3.24 3.53
CA HIS A 153 10.88 -2.05 3.96
C HIS A 153 10.33 -0.83 3.23
N VAL A 154 9.71 0.07 3.97
CA VAL A 154 9.20 1.34 3.44
C VAL A 154 9.88 2.49 4.17
N ALA A 155 10.49 3.39 3.42
CA ALA A 155 11.15 4.55 4.00
C ALA A 155 10.96 5.81 3.16
N THR A 156 10.91 6.96 3.83
CA THR A 156 11.15 8.25 3.19
C THR A 156 12.61 8.64 3.44
N VAL A 157 13.35 8.88 2.35
CA VAL A 157 14.79 9.13 2.39
C VAL A 157 15.13 10.57 2.03
N PRO A 158 16.32 11.10 2.44
CA PRO A 158 16.69 12.50 2.22
C PRO A 158 16.68 12.93 0.75
N TRP A 159 17.26 12.12 -0.15
CA TRP A 159 17.58 12.54 -1.51
C TRP A 159 16.89 11.69 -2.58
N HIS A 160 17.50 10.60 -3.00
CA HIS A 160 17.03 9.77 -4.11
C HIS A 160 16.40 8.49 -3.58
N GLY A 161 15.13 8.28 -3.91
CA GLY A 161 14.43 7.03 -3.65
C GLY A 161 14.48 6.12 -4.88
N THR A 162 14.37 4.82 -4.65
CA THR A 162 14.36 3.80 -5.72
C THR A 162 12.96 3.41 -6.16
N GLY A 163 11.93 4.08 -5.62
CA GLY A 163 10.53 3.76 -5.88
C GLY A 163 10.07 2.51 -5.15
N TRP A 164 9.10 1.82 -5.74
CA TRP A 164 8.45 0.62 -5.20
C TRP A 164 8.81 -0.63 -5.98
N ARG A 165 9.00 -1.75 -5.27
CA ARG A 165 9.28 -3.07 -5.83
C ARG A 165 8.61 -4.14 -4.98
N LEU A 166 7.92 -5.08 -5.63
CA LEU A 166 7.39 -6.30 -5.04
C LEU A 166 7.93 -7.50 -5.83
N GLU A 167 8.48 -8.46 -5.12
CA GLU A 167 8.96 -9.73 -5.65
C GLU A 167 8.22 -10.87 -4.97
N VAL A 168 7.71 -11.81 -5.77
CA VAL A 168 7.01 -13.00 -5.28
C VAL A 168 7.71 -14.23 -5.84
N TYR A 169 8.17 -15.08 -4.95
CA TYR A 169 8.90 -16.30 -5.26
C TYR A 169 8.07 -17.52 -4.89
N GLY A 170 7.80 -18.37 -5.85
CA GLY A 170 7.08 -19.62 -5.64
C GLY A 170 7.86 -20.83 -6.16
N ARG A 171 7.26 -22.02 -6.05
CA ARG A 171 7.91 -23.27 -6.47
C ARG A 171 8.13 -23.37 -7.98
N GLU A 172 7.30 -22.71 -8.76
CA GLU A 172 7.26 -22.87 -10.22
C GLU A 172 7.72 -21.63 -10.96
N GLY A 173 7.83 -20.48 -10.25
CA GLY A 173 8.22 -19.23 -10.91
C GLY A 173 8.41 -18.06 -9.97
N THR A 174 8.73 -16.94 -10.58
CA THR A 174 8.94 -15.65 -9.91
C THR A 174 8.17 -14.56 -10.63
N LEU A 175 7.56 -13.66 -9.88
CA LEU A 175 6.95 -12.42 -10.40
C LEU A 175 7.61 -11.22 -9.74
N VAL A 176 7.88 -10.19 -10.53
CA VAL A 176 8.47 -8.92 -10.07
C VAL A 176 7.67 -7.76 -10.63
N ALA A 177 7.16 -6.91 -9.74
CA ALA A 177 6.49 -5.67 -10.10
C ALA A 177 7.29 -4.47 -9.56
N THR A 178 7.51 -3.45 -10.38
CA THR A 178 8.30 -2.27 -10.02
C THR A 178 7.66 -0.98 -10.47
N SER A 179 7.86 0.09 -9.70
CA SER A 179 7.46 1.45 -10.02
C SER A 179 8.53 2.43 -9.53
N GLU A 180 8.77 3.50 -10.27
CA GLU A 180 9.78 4.52 -9.91
C GLU A 180 9.33 5.45 -8.77
N GLN A 181 8.07 5.39 -8.38
CA GLN A 181 7.47 6.22 -7.33
C GLN A 181 6.63 5.35 -6.39
N MET A 182 5.69 5.97 -5.67
CA MET A 182 4.68 5.23 -4.89
C MET A 182 3.85 4.34 -5.83
N VAL A 183 3.53 3.16 -5.37
CA VAL A 183 2.81 2.13 -6.16
C VAL A 183 1.50 2.63 -6.80
N GLN A 184 0.82 3.60 -6.18
CA GLN A 184 -0.43 4.15 -6.71
C GLN A 184 -0.25 5.35 -7.66
N TYR A 185 1.00 5.83 -7.90
CA TYR A 185 1.27 7.05 -8.66
C TYR A 185 1.95 6.84 -10.01
N ALA A 186 2.75 5.82 -10.15
CA ALA A 186 3.57 5.67 -11.35
C ALA A 186 3.26 4.38 -12.11
N HIS A 187 3.72 4.34 -13.35
CA HIS A 187 3.62 3.16 -14.20
C HIS A 187 4.31 1.97 -13.55
N ILE A 188 3.58 0.90 -13.40
CA ILE A 188 4.11 -0.36 -12.88
C ILE A 188 4.59 -1.20 -14.07
N ARG A 189 5.76 -1.82 -13.93
CA ARG A 189 6.29 -2.83 -14.85
C ARG A 189 6.15 -4.18 -14.18
N LEU A 190 5.68 -5.17 -14.94
CA LEU A 190 5.52 -6.54 -14.49
C LEU A 190 6.45 -7.45 -15.29
N GLN A 191 7.23 -8.25 -14.59
CA GLN A 191 8.09 -9.26 -15.15
C GLN A 191 7.86 -10.60 -14.45
N GLY A 192 8.09 -11.69 -15.14
CA GLY A 192 8.02 -13.02 -14.57
C GLY A 192 8.89 -14.03 -15.33
N GLY A 193 9.14 -15.15 -14.69
CA GLY A 193 9.81 -16.30 -15.26
C GLY A 193 9.40 -17.58 -14.55
N GLN A 194 9.36 -18.70 -15.26
CA GLN A 194 8.97 -20.01 -14.75
C GLN A 194 10.01 -21.07 -15.12
N GLY A 195 10.15 -22.09 -14.26
CA GLY A 195 10.98 -23.24 -14.51
C GLY A 195 12.41 -22.88 -14.94
N GLU A 196 12.79 -23.28 -16.15
CA GLU A 196 14.13 -23.11 -16.70
C GLU A 196 14.33 -21.82 -17.48
N ASP A 197 13.44 -20.84 -17.38
CA ASP A 197 13.61 -19.54 -18.02
C ASP A 197 14.92 -18.89 -17.58
N ARG A 198 15.73 -18.43 -18.55
CA ARG A 198 17.07 -17.88 -18.26
C ARG A 198 17.02 -16.49 -17.64
N ALA A 199 15.91 -15.78 -17.78
CA ALA A 199 15.72 -14.43 -17.25
C ALA A 199 14.24 -14.11 -17.12
N LEU A 200 13.93 -13.16 -16.24
CA LEU A 200 12.59 -12.61 -16.14
C LEU A 200 12.24 -11.87 -17.44
N GLN A 201 11.04 -12.11 -17.95
CA GLN A 201 10.51 -11.48 -19.16
C GLN A 201 9.41 -10.49 -18.79
N ALA A 202 9.23 -9.44 -19.58
CA ALA A 202 8.09 -8.55 -19.44
C ALA A 202 6.80 -9.32 -19.72
N LEU A 203 5.85 -9.22 -18.80
CA LEU A 203 4.56 -9.88 -18.93
C LEU A 203 3.50 -8.90 -19.46
N PRO A 204 2.74 -9.27 -20.50
CA PRO A 204 1.71 -8.41 -21.06
C PRO A 204 0.54 -8.23 -20.09
N VAL A 205 -0.03 -7.04 -20.11
CA VAL A 205 -1.27 -6.70 -19.40
C VAL A 205 -2.42 -6.69 -20.41
N PRO A 206 -3.41 -7.58 -20.29
CA PRO A 206 -4.53 -7.61 -21.21
C PRO A 206 -5.40 -6.35 -21.13
N ASP A 207 -5.84 -5.84 -22.28
CA ASP A 207 -6.67 -4.63 -22.38
C ASP A 207 -7.98 -4.71 -21.57
N ARG A 208 -8.53 -5.92 -21.38
CA ARG A 208 -9.73 -6.17 -20.56
C ARG A 208 -9.59 -5.74 -19.09
N LEU A 209 -8.37 -5.49 -18.62
CA LEU A 209 -8.09 -5.01 -17.27
C LEU A 209 -8.14 -3.47 -17.18
N THR A 210 -8.26 -2.78 -18.30
CA THR A 210 -8.50 -1.34 -18.37
C THR A 210 -9.98 -1.11 -18.68
N TRP A 211 -10.72 -0.60 -17.69
CA TRP A 211 -12.19 -0.50 -17.75
C TRP A 211 -12.70 0.88 -18.14
N VAL A 212 -11.80 1.85 -18.31
CA VAL A 212 -12.10 3.25 -18.62
C VAL A 212 -11.55 3.65 -19.98
N SER A 213 -12.00 4.79 -20.51
CA SER A 213 -11.56 5.27 -21.81
C SER A 213 -10.03 5.42 -21.89
N ALA A 214 -9.46 5.12 -23.06
CA ALA A 214 -8.05 5.36 -23.36
C ALA A 214 -7.65 6.85 -23.30
N GLU A 215 -8.62 7.76 -23.27
CA GLU A 215 -8.37 9.20 -23.08
C GLU A 215 -7.99 9.56 -21.65
N VAL A 216 -8.25 8.67 -20.67
CA VAL A 216 -7.84 8.89 -19.29
C VAL A 216 -6.31 8.77 -19.20
N PRO A 217 -5.61 9.83 -18.72
CA PRO A 217 -4.16 9.77 -18.59
C PRO A 217 -3.70 8.60 -17.71
N GLN A 218 -2.59 7.98 -18.09
CA GLN A 218 -1.96 6.93 -17.31
C GLN A 218 -1.52 7.42 -15.91
N GLY A 219 -1.30 6.48 -14.98
CA GLY A 219 -0.88 6.77 -13.61
C GLY A 219 -2.05 7.11 -12.68
N PRO A 220 -1.93 8.09 -11.77
CA PRO A 220 -2.94 8.37 -10.75
C PRO A 220 -4.35 8.61 -11.30
N PRO A 221 -4.55 9.35 -12.41
CA PRO A 221 -5.89 9.53 -12.98
C PRO A 221 -6.53 8.23 -13.43
N LEU A 222 -5.76 7.32 -14.05
CA LEU A 222 -6.26 6.02 -14.49
C LEU A 222 -6.73 5.20 -13.29
N ASN A 223 -5.89 5.05 -12.27
CA ASN A 223 -6.20 4.25 -11.09
C ASN A 223 -7.44 4.76 -10.36
N VAL A 224 -7.58 6.08 -10.22
CA VAL A 224 -8.76 6.72 -9.62
C VAL A 224 -10.01 6.48 -10.49
N ALA A 225 -9.91 6.64 -11.82
CA ALA A 225 -11.03 6.41 -12.73
C ALA A 225 -11.49 4.94 -12.71
N GLN A 226 -10.57 3.99 -12.68
CA GLN A 226 -10.85 2.56 -12.51
C GLN A 226 -11.62 2.29 -11.22
N MET A 227 -11.22 2.91 -10.11
CA MET A 227 -11.93 2.78 -8.83
C MET A 227 -13.35 3.34 -8.91
N TYR A 228 -13.55 4.52 -9.54
CA TYR A 228 -14.90 5.06 -9.76
C TYR A 228 -15.73 4.19 -10.69
N HIS A 229 -15.11 3.57 -11.70
CA HIS A 229 -15.79 2.58 -12.53
C HIS A 229 -16.33 1.40 -11.68
N CYS A 230 -15.48 0.85 -10.79
CA CYS A 230 -15.88 -0.21 -9.87
C CYS A 230 -17.02 0.23 -8.94
N LEU A 231 -16.94 1.41 -8.37
CA LEU A 231 -17.99 1.98 -7.51
C LEU A 231 -19.31 2.13 -8.29
N GLY A 232 -19.25 2.73 -9.47
CA GLY A 232 -20.44 2.90 -10.34
C GLY A 232 -21.07 1.59 -10.73
N LYS A 233 -20.26 0.56 -11.04
CA LYS A 233 -20.72 -0.79 -11.31
C LYS A 233 -21.39 -1.42 -10.09
N ALA A 234 -20.77 -1.35 -8.92
CA ALA A 234 -21.32 -1.86 -7.68
C ALA A 234 -22.67 -1.22 -7.31
N ILE A 235 -22.81 0.10 -7.52
CA ILE A 235 -24.08 0.81 -7.30
C ILE A 235 -25.17 0.29 -8.24
N ARG A 236 -24.89 0.15 -9.56
CA ARG A 236 -25.86 -0.35 -10.53
C ARG A 236 -26.28 -1.80 -10.28
N GLU A 237 -25.37 -2.62 -9.79
CA GLU A 237 -25.58 -4.04 -9.49
C GLU A 237 -26.15 -4.30 -8.10
N GLY A 238 -26.34 -3.26 -7.27
CA GLY A 238 -26.86 -3.38 -5.93
C GLY A 238 -25.95 -4.08 -4.92
N ARG A 239 -24.63 -4.20 -5.21
CA ARG A 239 -23.64 -4.86 -4.37
C ARG A 239 -22.70 -3.86 -3.68
N GLU A 240 -21.94 -4.32 -2.69
CA GLU A 240 -20.90 -3.52 -2.05
C GLU A 240 -19.73 -3.26 -3.00
N ALA A 241 -19.12 -2.10 -2.87
CA ALA A 241 -17.89 -1.74 -3.59
C ALA A 241 -16.66 -2.18 -2.80
N GLN A 242 -15.56 -2.45 -3.51
CA GLN A 242 -14.28 -2.76 -2.90
C GLN A 242 -13.19 -1.86 -3.52
N PRO A 243 -12.17 -1.45 -2.73
CA PRO A 243 -11.99 -1.63 -1.28
C PRO A 243 -12.94 -0.75 -0.46
N ASP A 244 -13.54 -1.30 0.57
CA ASP A 244 -14.51 -0.65 1.45
C ASP A 244 -13.89 -0.21 2.79
N PHE A 245 -14.73 0.27 3.72
CA PHE A 245 -14.31 0.66 5.06
C PHE A 245 -13.93 -0.54 5.93
N ASP A 246 -14.49 -1.72 5.70
CA ASP A 246 -14.10 -2.92 6.44
C ASP A 246 -12.69 -3.37 6.05
N LEU A 247 -12.33 -3.29 4.77
CA LEU A 247 -10.94 -3.48 4.34
C LEU A 247 -10.01 -2.41 4.94
N ALA A 248 -10.44 -1.15 5.00
CA ALA A 248 -9.65 -0.09 5.63
C ALA A 248 -9.38 -0.39 7.11
N VAL A 249 -10.39 -0.83 7.88
CA VAL A 249 -10.21 -1.27 9.27
C VAL A 249 -9.19 -2.42 9.36
N LYS A 250 -9.27 -3.39 8.46
CA LYS A 250 -8.31 -4.49 8.41
C LYS A 250 -6.87 -4.00 8.17
N ARG A 251 -6.68 -3.00 7.30
CA ARG A 251 -5.36 -2.37 7.09
C ARG A 251 -4.88 -1.61 8.33
N HIS A 252 -5.78 -0.88 9.00
CA HIS A 252 -5.44 -0.22 10.27
C HIS A 252 -5.00 -1.21 11.36
N ARG A 253 -5.66 -2.37 11.49
CA ARG A 253 -5.24 -3.42 12.43
C ARG A 253 -3.83 -3.94 12.13
N LEU A 254 -3.50 -4.13 10.86
CA LEU A 254 -2.14 -4.50 10.46
C LEU A 254 -1.13 -3.40 10.81
N LEU A 255 -1.43 -2.13 10.52
CA LEU A 255 -0.54 -1.00 10.85
C LEU A 255 -0.37 -0.83 12.38
N ASP A 256 -1.43 -1.06 13.15
CA ASP A 256 -1.40 -1.07 14.62
C ASP A 256 -0.54 -2.23 15.15
N ALA A 257 -0.67 -3.43 14.59
CA ALA A 257 0.17 -4.57 14.93
C ALA A 257 1.65 -4.30 14.60
N ILE A 258 1.97 -3.66 13.49
CA ILE A 258 3.32 -3.23 13.13
C ILE A 258 3.88 -2.26 14.18
N GLN A 259 3.12 -1.23 14.55
CA GLN A 259 3.54 -0.28 15.57
C GLN A 259 3.70 -0.95 16.93
N CYS A 260 2.74 -1.78 17.35
CA CYS A 260 2.79 -2.55 18.59
C CYS A 260 4.01 -3.48 18.66
N SER A 261 4.33 -4.16 17.55
CA SER A 261 5.52 -5.01 17.45
C SER A 261 6.81 -4.19 17.62
N SER A 262 6.89 -3.03 16.97
CA SER A 262 8.04 -2.13 17.10
C SER A 262 8.21 -1.62 18.53
N ASP A 263 7.12 -1.18 19.16
CA ASP A 263 7.16 -0.62 20.52
C ASP A 263 7.55 -1.67 21.59
N ARG A 264 7.15 -2.94 21.39
CA ARG A 264 7.41 -4.05 22.30
C ARG A 264 8.71 -4.81 22.00
N GLY A 265 9.28 -4.64 20.80
CA GLY A 265 10.41 -5.44 20.33
C GLY A 265 10.10 -6.94 20.20
N THR A 266 8.84 -7.30 19.96
CA THR A 266 8.38 -8.69 19.89
C THR A 266 7.50 -8.92 18.68
N ARG A 267 7.38 -10.20 18.27
CA ARG A 267 6.42 -10.63 17.24
C ARG A 267 4.99 -10.50 17.78
N VAL A 268 4.08 -10.03 16.94
CA VAL A 268 2.67 -9.76 17.27
C VAL A 268 1.76 -10.44 16.24
N PRO A 269 0.69 -11.16 16.65
CA PRO A 269 -0.33 -11.63 15.72
C PRO A 269 -1.11 -10.45 15.14
N VAL A 270 -1.57 -10.61 13.90
CA VAL A 270 -2.50 -9.67 13.24
C VAL A 270 -3.90 -10.23 13.40
N SER A 271 -4.75 -9.54 14.19
CA SER A 271 -6.12 -9.94 14.55
C SER A 271 -7.18 -9.18 13.76
#